data_6c96a3d9500ebbb6fdef74ecb981aa5d
#
_entry.id   6c96a3d9500ebbb6fdef74ecb981aa5d
#
_cell.length_a   1.000
_cell.length_b   1.000
_cell.length_c   1.000
_cell.angle_alpha   90.00
_cell.angle_beta   90.00
_cell.angle_gamma   90.00
#
_symmetry.space_group_name_H-M   'P 1'
#
loop_
_entity.id
_entity.type
_entity.pdbx_description
1 polymer ?
#
loop_
_entity_poly.entity_id
_entity_poly.type
_entity_poly.pdbx_seq_one_letter_code
_entity_poly.pdbx_strand_id
1 'polypeptide(L)'
;KSIGGYHAAKLRRYQEMIDHHIAPEMQATFKEIAAAGGEMDSVDANKFRILNMLNTKYFIFPVNQQGQTAPILNPYAYGNAWFVNNVKYVNNANEEIAAVGEVDLKNTAVADAKFKEALKEKTENLKVDSLSTIKLTNYEPNHLIYETSSPKEGVVVFSEIFYPGWQATIDGQPIDIARANYILRAVNVPAGKHT
;
A
#
# COMPACT_ATOMS: atom_id res chain seq x y z
N LYS A 1 -10.16 9.47 2.30
CA LYS A 1 -10.59 8.39 1.38
C LYS A 1 -11.25 7.28 2.19
N SER A 2 -12.33 6.68 1.69
CA SER A 2 -12.95 5.48 2.27
C SER A 2 -12.49 4.25 1.49
N ILE A 3 -12.21 3.15 2.17
CA ILE A 3 -11.84 1.87 1.55
C ILE A 3 -13.07 1.19 0.93
N GLY A 4 -14.25 1.41 1.50
CA GLY A 4 -15.52 0.92 0.99
C GLY A 4 -16.40 2.04 0.47
N GLY A 5 -17.27 1.72 -0.46
CA GLY A 5 -18.27 2.63 -1.00
C GLY A 5 -19.13 1.92 -2.04
N TYR A 6 -20.37 2.34 -2.17
CA TYR A 6 -21.25 1.84 -3.22
C TYR A 6 -20.98 2.61 -4.51
N HIS A 7 -20.49 1.92 -5.56
CA HIS A 7 -20.34 2.47 -6.90
C HIS A 7 -20.66 1.38 -7.93
N ALA A 8 -21.46 1.69 -8.93
CA ALA A 8 -21.87 0.73 -9.95
C ALA A 8 -20.68 0.29 -10.84
N ALA A 9 -19.72 1.18 -11.12
CA ALA A 9 -18.51 0.87 -11.88
C ALA A 9 -17.33 0.64 -10.92
N LYS A 10 -17.08 -0.61 -10.56
CA LYS A 10 -15.95 -1.00 -9.70
C LYS A 10 -14.77 -1.46 -10.54
N LEU A 11 -13.56 -1.09 -10.12
CA LEU A 11 -12.34 -1.69 -10.67
C LEU A 11 -12.31 -3.18 -10.27
N ARG A 12 -12.28 -4.07 -11.27
CA ARG A 12 -12.32 -5.52 -11.02
C ARG A 12 -11.29 -5.98 -10.00
N ARG A 13 -10.02 -5.62 -10.17
CA ARG A 13 -8.95 -6.01 -9.23
C ARG A 13 -9.18 -5.48 -7.81
N TYR A 14 -9.75 -4.28 -7.69
CA TYR A 14 -10.08 -3.74 -6.37
C TYR A 14 -11.22 -4.51 -5.70
N GLN A 15 -12.23 -4.94 -6.49
CA GLN A 15 -13.30 -5.81 -5.98
C GLN A 15 -12.75 -7.17 -5.56
N GLU A 16 -11.88 -7.77 -6.37
CA GLU A 16 -11.20 -9.03 -6.02
C GLU A 16 -10.38 -8.89 -4.73
N MET A 17 -9.68 -7.76 -4.54
CA MET A 17 -8.96 -7.45 -3.30
C MET A 17 -9.92 -7.32 -2.10
N ILE A 18 -11.10 -6.70 -2.29
CA ILE A 18 -12.12 -6.63 -1.24
C ILE A 18 -12.56 -8.03 -0.83
N ASP A 19 -12.92 -8.86 -1.81
CA ASP A 19 -13.51 -10.18 -1.55
C ASP A 19 -12.51 -11.15 -0.93
N HIS A 20 -11.25 -11.15 -1.40
CA HIS A 20 -10.22 -12.10 -0.95
C HIS A 20 -9.49 -11.66 0.33
N HIS A 21 -9.31 -10.36 0.55
CA HIS A 21 -8.43 -9.87 1.62
C HIS A 21 -9.07 -8.79 2.50
N ILE A 22 -9.61 -7.70 1.91
CA ILE A 22 -10.02 -6.54 2.70
C ILE A 22 -11.19 -6.89 3.64
N ALA A 23 -12.23 -7.56 3.13
CA ALA A 23 -13.40 -7.87 3.93
C ALA A 23 -13.11 -8.88 5.07
N PRO A 24 -12.41 -10.00 4.82
CA PRO A 24 -11.97 -10.89 5.90
C PRO A 24 -11.07 -10.22 6.93
N GLU A 25 -10.10 -9.41 6.47
CA GLU A 25 -9.16 -8.70 7.34
C GLU A 25 -9.89 -7.66 8.19
N MET A 26 -10.82 -6.89 7.62
CA MET A 26 -11.67 -5.96 8.38
C MET A 26 -12.44 -6.66 9.48
N GLN A 27 -13.08 -7.81 9.20
CA GLN A 27 -13.82 -8.56 10.21
C GLN A 27 -12.92 -9.03 11.34
N ALA A 28 -11.73 -9.55 11.01
CA ALA A 28 -10.73 -9.96 12.00
C ALA A 28 -10.27 -8.78 12.85
N THR A 29 -9.93 -7.66 12.20
CA THR A 29 -9.46 -6.44 12.86
C THR A 29 -10.52 -5.88 13.83
N PHE A 30 -11.78 -5.80 13.42
CA PHE A 30 -12.84 -5.33 14.32
C PHE A 30 -13.02 -6.23 15.56
N LYS A 31 -12.89 -7.55 15.42
CA LYS A 31 -12.92 -8.47 16.56
C LYS A 31 -11.75 -8.25 17.52
N GLU A 32 -10.55 -8.08 16.98
CA GLU A 32 -9.35 -7.80 17.78
C GLU A 32 -9.45 -6.46 18.51
N ILE A 33 -9.87 -5.40 17.85
CA ILE A 33 -10.07 -4.08 18.46
C ILE A 33 -11.10 -4.16 19.57
N ALA A 34 -12.22 -4.87 19.36
CA ALA A 34 -13.24 -5.07 20.38
C ALA A 34 -12.71 -5.84 21.60
N ALA A 35 -11.94 -6.91 21.36
CA ALA A 35 -11.33 -7.71 22.43
C ALA A 35 -10.28 -6.90 23.22
N ALA A 36 -9.58 -5.97 22.57
CA ALA A 36 -8.61 -5.05 23.19
C ALA A 36 -9.27 -3.82 23.84
N GLY A 37 -10.60 -3.74 23.91
CA GLY A 37 -11.32 -2.58 24.48
C GLY A 37 -11.10 -1.28 23.71
N GLY A 38 -10.68 -1.35 22.44
CA GLY A 38 -10.36 -0.19 21.60
C GLY A 38 -8.89 0.24 21.63
N GLU A 39 -8.05 -0.45 22.40
CA GLU A 39 -6.61 -0.11 22.54
C GLU A 39 -5.78 -0.77 21.42
N MET A 40 -5.32 0.02 20.47
CA MET A 40 -4.57 -0.47 19.31
C MET A 40 -3.20 -1.04 19.66
N ASP A 41 -2.57 -0.60 20.73
CA ASP A 41 -1.26 -1.11 21.18
C ASP A 41 -1.30 -2.60 21.58
N SER A 42 -2.50 -3.11 21.87
CA SER A 42 -2.73 -4.52 22.21
C SER A 42 -3.14 -5.39 21.02
N VAL A 43 -3.23 -4.79 19.82
CA VAL A 43 -3.66 -5.47 18.57
C VAL A 43 -2.47 -5.84 17.71
N ASP A 44 -2.40 -7.09 17.24
CA ASP A 44 -1.34 -7.53 16.33
C ASP A 44 -1.50 -6.90 14.94
N ALA A 45 -0.60 -5.98 14.60
CA ALA A 45 -0.57 -5.27 13.32
C ALA A 45 -0.44 -6.19 12.08
N ASN A 46 0.06 -7.43 12.26
CA ASN A 46 0.16 -8.39 11.17
C ASN A 46 -1.21 -8.94 10.72
N LYS A 47 -2.24 -8.77 11.54
CA LYS A 47 -3.60 -9.22 11.22
C LYS A 47 -4.37 -8.27 10.29
N PHE A 48 -3.82 -7.07 10.00
CA PHE A 48 -4.44 -6.08 9.11
C PHE A 48 -3.45 -5.40 8.16
N ARG A 49 -2.56 -6.20 7.57
CA ARG A 49 -1.49 -5.78 6.66
C ARG A 49 -2.02 -5.11 5.39
N ILE A 50 -3.13 -5.59 4.84
CA ILE A 50 -3.76 -5.03 3.65
C ILE A 50 -4.33 -3.63 3.97
N LEU A 51 -4.99 -3.48 5.11
CA LEU A 51 -5.50 -2.18 5.55
C LEU A 51 -4.35 -1.19 5.82
N ASN A 52 -3.23 -1.67 6.38
CA ASN A 52 -2.03 -0.87 6.58
C ASN A 52 -1.42 -0.39 5.26
N MET A 53 -1.28 -1.27 4.25
CA MET A 53 -0.76 -0.87 2.93
C MET A 53 -1.70 0.08 2.18
N LEU A 54 -3.00 0.03 2.44
CA LEU A 54 -3.98 0.97 1.91
C LEU A 54 -4.02 2.30 2.67
N ASN A 55 -3.09 2.50 3.60
CA ASN A 55 -2.99 3.69 4.45
C ASN A 55 -4.28 3.99 5.23
N THR A 56 -4.92 2.93 5.76
CA THR A 56 -6.09 3.08 6.63
C THR A 56 -5.65 3.71 7.95
N LYS A 57 -5.89 5.00 8.10
CA LYS A 57 -5.47 5.75 9.30
C LYS A 57 -6.43 5.64 10.46
N TYR A 58 -7.71 5.39 10.18
CA TYR A 58 -8.75 5.31 11.20
C TYR A 58 -9.68 4.16 10.92
N PHE A 59 -10.04 3.44 11.97
CA PHE A 59 -11.18 2.52 11.99
C PHE A 59 -12.37 3.24 12.61
N ILE A 60 -13.50 3.26 11.91
CA ILE A 60 -14.75 3.83 12.45
C ILE A 60 -15.47 2.73 13.20
N PHE A 61 -15.42 2.78 14.51
CA PHE A 61 -15.90 1.72 15.39
C PHE A 61 -17.24 2.09 16.03
N PRO A 62 -18.23 1.17 16.06
CA PRO A 62 -19.49 1.39 16.76
C PRO A 62 -19.25 1.38 18.29
N VAL A 63 -19.66 2.44 18.97
CA VAL A 63 -19.51 2.57 20.43
C VAL A 63 -20.74 2.21 21.23
N ASN A 64 -21.90 2.18 20.57
CA ASN A 64 -23.17 1.75 21.21
C ASN A 64 -24.17 1.19 20.19
N GLN A 65 -25.27 0.63 20.72
CA GLN A 65 -26.35 0.08 19.88
C GLN A 65 -27.22 1.14 19.18
N GLN A 66 -27.07 2.41 19.53
CA GLN A 66 -27.78 3.55 18.89
C GLN A 66 -27.08 4.05 17.64
N GLY A 67 -26.04 3.37 17.16
CA GLY A 67 -25.31 3.71 15.92
C GLY A 67 -24.29 4.82 16.05
N GLN A 68 -23.96 5.27 17.26
CA GLN A 68 -22.84 6.17 17.46
C GLN A 68 -21.54 5.44 17.16
N THR A 69 -20.61 6.16 16.51
CA THR A 69 -19.30 5.64 16.13
C THR A 69 -18.18 6.54 16.65
N ALA A 70 -17.02 5.96 16.90
CA ALA A 70 -15.80 6.70 17.23
C ALA A 70 -14.66 6.30 16.28
N PRO A 71 -13.79 7.25 15.88
CA PRO A 71 -12.59 6.94 15.14
C PRO A 71 -11.51 6.39 16.08
N ILE A 72 -10.97 5.22 15.74
CA ILE A 72 -9.80 4.64 16.38
C ILE A 72 -8.61 4.83 15.45
N LEU A 73 -7.55 5.49 15.91
CA LEU A 73 -6.34 5.72 15.14
C LEU A 73 -5.60 4.39 14.92
N ASN A 74 -5.19 4.13 13.68
CA ASN A 74 -4.29 3.04 13.32
C ASN A 74 -2.86 3.56 13.24
N PRO A 75 -1.99 3.27 14.21
CA PRO A 75 -0.59 3.71 14.20
C PRO A 75 0.29 2.92 13.23
N TYR A 76 -0.22 1.79 12.68
CA TYR A 76 0.54 0.87 11.83
C TYR A 76 0.37 1.10 10.33
N ALA A 77 -0.44 2.10 9.92
CA ALA A 77 -0.60 2.45 8.50
C ALA A 77 0.76 2.79 7.87
N TYR A 78 1.04 2.26 6.65
CA TYR A 78 2.36 2.43 6.01
C TYR A 78 2.61 3.84 5.47
N GLY A 79 1.62 4.70 5.49
CA GLY A 79 1.70 6.05 4.94
C GLY A 79 1.29 6.12 3.47
N ASN A 80 1.53 7.29 2.86
CA ASN A 80 1.16 7.53 1.46
C ASN A 80 2.06 6.78 0.48
N ALA A 81 3.31 6.52 0.87
CA ALA A 81 4.28 5.73 0.12
C ALA A 81 5.38 5.21 1.05
N TRP A 82 6.03 4.12 0.67
CA TRP A 82 7.15 3.54 1.42
C TRP A 82 8.12 2.79 0.50
N PHE A 83 9.37 2.71 0.91
CA PHE A 83 10.37 1.85 0.28
C PHE A 83 10.19 0.40 0.71
N VAL A 84 10.46 -0.54 -0.20
CA VAL A 84 10.45 -1.98 0.08
C VAL A 84 11.84 -2.60 -0.07
N ASN A 85 12.11 -3.65 0.71
CA ASN A 85 13.38 -4.37 0.70
C ASN A 85 13.48 -5.41 -0.44
N ASN A 86 12.32 -5.89 -0.92
CA ASN A 86 12.26 -6.96 -1.90
C ASN A 86 11.09 -6.74 -2.87
N VAL A 87 11.19 -7.36 -4.05
CA VAL A 87 10.07 -7.52 -4.98
C VAL A 87 9.92 -9.00 -5.30
N LYS A 88 8.80 -9.60 -4.92
CA LYS A 88 8.40 -10.96 -5.31
C LYS A 88 7.69 -10.88 -6.66
N TYR A 89 8.32 -11.42 -7.71
CA TYR A 89 7.67 -11.49 -9.02
C TYR A 89 6.85 -12.76 -9.16
N VAL A 90 5.71 -12.61 -9.81
CA VAL A 90 4.75 -13.69 -10.11
C VAL A 90 4.33 -13.64 -11.57
N ASN A 91 3.77 -14.71 -12.11
CA ASN A 91 3.53 -14.83 -13.54
C ASN A 91 2.09 -14.48 -13.98
N ASN A 92 1.16 -14.38 -13.04
CA ASN A 92 -0.25 -14.11 -13.33
C ASN A 92 -0.98 -13.49 -12.13
N ALA A 93 -2.21 -13.04 -12.38
CA ALA A 93 -3.05 -12.36 -11.41
C ALA A 93 -3.43 -13.24 -10.19
N ASN A 94 -3.63 -14.54 -10.40
CA ASN A 94 -4.01 -15.46 -9.32
C ASN A 94 -2.84 -15.66 -8.35
N GLU A 95 -1.63 -15.80 -8.88
CA GLU A 95 -0.41 -15.85 -8.07
C GLU A 95 -0.17 -14.52 -7.34
N GLU A 96 -0.45 -13.38 -8.03
CA GLU A 96 -0.25 -12.04 -7.45
C GLU A 96 -1.16 -11.82 -6.24
N ILE A 97 -2.47 -12.11 -6.36
CA ILE A 97 -3.41 -11.90 -5.26
C ILE A 97 -3.17 -12.87 -4.10
N ALA A 98 -2.78 -14.13 -4.38
CA ALA A 98 -2.42 -15.09 -3.34
C ALA A 98 -1.16 -14.63 -2.58
N ALA A 99 -0.10 -14.26 -3.31
CA ALA A 99 1.17 -13.82 -2.73
C ALA A 99 1.02 -12.57 -1.83
N VAL A 100 0.13 -11.63 -2.18
CA VAL A 100 -0.19 -10.46 -1.35
C VAL A 100 -0.70 -10.86 0.02
N GLY A 101 -1.46 -11.95 0.12
CA GLY A 101 -1.93 -12.49 1.42
C GLY A 101 -0.84 -13.17 2.26
N GLU A 102 0.32 -13.50 1.68
CA GLU A 102 1.36 -14.31 2.32
C GLU A 102 2.58 -13.49 2.79
N VAL A 103 3.00 -12.49 2.00
CA VAL A 103 4.23 -11.75 2.26
C VAL A 103 4.06 -10.63 3.28
N ASP A 104 5.16 -10.21 3.89
CA ASP A 104 5.22 -8.97 4.66
C ASP A 104 5.23 -7.76 3.71
N LEU A 105 4.07 -7.16 3.49
CA LEU A 105 3.87 -6.05 2.56
C LEU A 105 4.59 -4.75 2.95
N LYS A 106 5.06 -4.64 4.19
CA LYS A 106 5.91 -3.53 4.61
C LYS A 106 7.29 -3.62 3.97
N ASN A 107 7.79 -4.83 3.83
CA ASN A 107 9.15 -5.11 3.37
C ASN A 107 9.22 -5.70 1.95
N THR A 108 8.14 -6.29 1.45
CA THR A 108 8.13 -6.99 0.16
C THR A 108 6.93 -6.54 -0.68
N ALA A 109 7.20 -6.00 -1.86
CA ALA A 109 6.17 -5.79 -2.87
C ALA A 109 5.96 -7.07 -3.69
N VAL A 110 4.73 -7.29 -4.16
CA VAL A 110 4.42 -8.35 -5.13
C VAL A 110 4.11 -7.69 -6.47
N ALA A 111 4.72 -8.15 -7.55
CA ALA A 111 4.51 -7.60 -8.88
C ALA A 111 4.44 -8.70 -9.96
N ASP A 112 3.65 -8.47 -10.99
CA ASP A 112 3.64 -9.31 -12.19
C ASP A 112 5.01 -9.21 -12.90
N ALA A 113 5.55 -10.32 -13.37
CA ALA A 113 6.86 -10.42 -14.02
C ALA A 113 7.04 -9.46 -15.22
N LYS A 114 5.94 -9.06 -15.86
CA LYS A 114 5.99 -8.05 -16.94
C LYS A 114 6.48 -6.66 -16.50
N PHE A 115 6.47 -6.37 -15.19
CA PHE A 115 6.96 -5.11 -14.63
C PHE A 115 8.42 -5.16 -14.17
N LYS A 116 9.14 -6.26 -14.44
CA LYS A 116 10.56 -6.39 -14.07
C LYS A 116 11.42 -5.26 -14.61
N GLU A 117 11.23 -4.89 -15.87
CA GLU A 117 11.98 -3.81 -16.51
C GLU A 117 11.70 -2.46 -15.83
N ALA A 118 10.44 -2.13 -15.60
CA ALA A 118 10.02 -0.89 -14.92
C ALA A 118 10.57 -0.76 -13.50
N LEU A 119 10.73 -1.89 -12.79
CA LEU A 119 11.29 -1.95 -11.44
C LEU A 119 12.78 -2.34 -11.44
N LYS A 120 13.44 -2.36 -12.60
CA LYS A 120 14.85 -2.70 -12.82
C LYS A 120 15.25 -4.08 -12.25
N GLU A 121 14.37 -5.07 -12.45
CA GLU A 121 14.59 -6.50 -12.09
C GLU A 121 14.99 -6.77 -10.63
N LYS A 122 14.81 -5.81 -9.73
CA LYS A 122 15.24 -5.98 -8.34
C LYS A 122 14.39 -7.04 -7.65
N THR A 123 15.02 -8.15 -7.28
CA THR A 123 14.36 -9.32 -6.69
C THR A 123 14.66 -9.48 -5.21
N GLU A 124 15.86 -9.16 -4.76
CA GLU A 124 16.29 -9.44 -3.38
C GLU A 124 17.28 -8.39 -2.85
N ASN A 125 17.26 -8.21 -1.53
CA ASN A 125 18.26 -7.44 -0.77
C ASN A 125 18.43 -5.98 -1.19
N LEU A 126 17.33 -5.31 -1.56
CA LEU A 126 17.35 -3.85 -1.76
C LEU A 126 17.85 -3.14 -0.49
N LYS A 127 17.80 -3.82 0.67
CA LYS A 127 18.14 -3.32 2.00
C LYS A 127 17.89 -1.83 2.08
N VAL A 128 16.61 -1.50 2.22
CA VAL A 128 16.22 -0.11 2.48
C VAL A 128 17.03 0.37 3.66
N ASP A 129 17.82 1.40 3.43
CA ASP A 129 18.55 2.04 4.50
C ASP A 129 17.54 2.74 5.42
N SER A 130 17.77 2.66 6.72
CA SER A 130 16.95 3.38 7.72
C SER A 130 16.90 4.89 7.48
N LEU A 131 17.82 5.42 6.67
CA LEU A 131 17.87 6.81 6.24
C LEU A 131 17.01 7.09 4.98
N SER A 132 16.45 6.05 4.34
CA SER A 132 15.59 6.23 3.18
C SER A 132 14.24 6.78 3.59
N THR A 133 13.85 7.89 3.01
CA THR A 133 12.59 8.59 3.31
C THR A 133 11.83 8.91 2.05
N ILE A 134 10.51 8.91 2.15
CA ILE A 134 9.61 9.46 1.14
C ILE A 134 8.48 10.21 1.82
N LYS A 135 8.14 11.37 1.31
CA LYS A 135 7.11 12.23 1.88
C LYS A 135 6.24 12.82 0.78
N LEU A 136 4.93 12.70 0.92
CA LEU A 136 3.97 13.45 0.08
C LEU A 136 3.99 14.92 0.51
N THR A 137 4.34 15.81 -0.40
CA THR A 137 4.46 17.26 -0.15
C THR A 137 3.33 18.06 -0.78
N ASN A 138 2.72 17.57 -1.88
CA ASN A 138 1.52 18.14 -2.45
C ASN A 138 0.52 17.06 -2.83
N TYR A 139 -0.76 17.29 -2.53
CA TYR A 139 -1.87 16.40 -2.86
C TYR A 139 -2.98 17.17 -3.56
N GLU A 140 -3.09 16.96 -4.86
CA GLU A 140 -4.23 17.39 -5.67
C GLU A 140 -4.86 16.17 -6.36
N PRO A 141 -6.14 16.21 -6.75
CA PRO A 141 -6.85 15.05 -7.30
C PRO A 141 -6.11 14.36 -8.46
N ASN A 142 -5.40 15.14 -9.29
CA ASN A 142 -4.70 14.66 -10.50
C ASN A 142 -3.20 14.97 -10.47
N HIS A 143 -2.66 15.46 -9.36
CA HIS A 143 -1.25 15.82 -9.25
C HIS A 143 -0.74 15.56 -7.84
N LEU A 144 0.20 14.65 -7.71
CA LEU A 144 0.82 14.24 -6.45
C LEU A 144 2.31 14.53 -6.53
N ILE A 145 2.86 15.22 -5.55
CA ILE A 145 4.30 15.48 -5.45
C ILE A 145 4.85 14.79 -4.22
N TYR A 146 5.91 14.02 -4.43
CA TYR A 146 6.65 13.35 -3.38
C TYR A 146 8.11 13.80 -3.38
N GLU A 147 8.67 14.02 -2.21
CA GLU A 147 10.11 14.18 -2.02
C GLU A 147 10.70 12.89 -1.47
N THR A 148 11.80 12.45 -2.06
CA THR A 148 12.54 11.27 -1.64
C THR A 148 13.96 11.61 -1.24
N SER A 149 14.51 10.85 -0.31
CA SER A 149 15.94 10.86 0.00
C SER A 149 16.36 9.44 0.36
N SER A 150 17.28 8.88 -0.40
CA SER A 150 17.78 7.52 -0.17
C SER A 150 19.25 7.40 -0.56
N PRO A 151 20.10 6.77 0.27
CA PRO A 151 21.51 6.55 -0.08
C PRO A 151 21.68 5.51 -1.20
N LYS A 152 20.63 4.74 -1.51
CA LYS A 152 20.64 3.71 -2.55
C LYS A 152 19.38 3.78 -3.40
N GLU A 153 19.52 3.32 -4.64
CA GLU A 153 18.37 3.08 -5.50
C GLU A 153 17.42 2.04 -4.87
N GLY A 154 16.11 2.27 -4.97
CA GLY A 154 15.11 1.40 -4.35
C GLY A 154 13.74 1.45 -5.01
N VAL A 155 12.92 0.47 -4.68
CA VAL A 155 11.52 0.43 -5.13
C VAL A 155 10.64 1.08 -4.07
N VAL A 156 9.81 2.00 -4.51
CA VAL A 156 8.78 2.67 -3.71
C VAL A 156 7.40 2.15 -4.12
N VAL A 157 6.59 1.80 -3.14
CA VAL A 157 5.16 1.50 -3.31
C VAL A 157 4.34 2.67 -2.79
N PHE A 158 3.30 3.07 -3.53
CA PHE A 158 2.38 4.14 -3.18
C PHE A 158 1.02 3.57 -2.78
N SER A 159 0.44 4.05 -1.69
CA SER A 159 -0.94 3.75 -1.29
C SER A 159 -1.97 4.39 -2.23
N GLU A 160 -1.71 4.31 -3.53
CA GLU A 160 -2.55 4.86 -4.59
C GLU A 160 -2.87 3.76 -5.60
N ILE A 161 -4.15 3.68 -5.98
CA ILE A 161 -4.63 2.65 -6.90
C ILE A 161 -3.99 2.83 -8.29
N PHE A 162 -3.44 1.75 -8.83
CA PHE A 162 -2.96 1.72 -10.20
C PHE A 162 -4.14 1.85 -11.18
N TYR A 163 -4.09 2.91 -11.97
CA TYR A 163 -5.09 3.17 -13.01
C TYR A 163 -4.37 3.64 -14.28
N PRO A 164 -4.75 3.15 -15.48
CA PRO A 164 -4.17 3.61 -16.74
C PRO A 164 -4.32 5.13 -16.93
N GLY A 165 -3.31 5.77 -17.52
CA GLY A 165 -3.30 7.19 -17.81
C GLY A 165 -2.52 8.05 -16.79
N TRP A 166 -2.16 7.52 -15.64
CA TRP A 166 -1.20 8.18 -14.76
C TRP A 166 0.21 8.14 -15.36
N GLN A 167 0.89 9.26 -15.28
CA GLN A 167 2.30 9.42 -15.68
C GLN A 167 3.11 9.79 -14.44
N ALA A 168 4.39 9.42 -14.44
CA ALA A 168 5.31 9.80 -13.38
C ALA A 168 6.58 10.38 -13.97
N THR A 169 7.19 11.29 -13.21
CA THR A 169 8.52 11.84 -13.49
C THR A 169 9.36 11.82 -12.23
N ILE A 170 10.66 11.70 -12.38
CA ILE A 170 11.65 12.01 -11.33
C ILE A 170 12.51 13.16 -11.85
N ASP A 171 12.52 14.28 -11.13
CA ASP A 171 13.23 15.51 -11.50
C ASP A 171 12.90 15.96 -12.94
N GLY A 172 11.63 15.81 -13.33
CA GLY A 172 11.12 16.15 -14.66
C GLY A 172 11.38 15.11 -15.74
N GLN A 173 12.08 14.02 -15.47
CA GLN A 173 12.33 12.95 -16.44
C GLN A 173 11.27 11.85 -16.32
N PRO A 174 10.62 11.45 -17.43
CA PRO A 174 9.61 10.39 -17.42
C PRO A 174 10.15 9.07 -16.89
N ILE A 175 9.32 8.37 -16.09
CA ILE A 175 9.59 7.02 -15.60
C ILE A 175 8.36 6.13 -15.74
N ASP A 176 8.58 4.83 -15.79
CA ASP A 176 7.52 3.86 -15.86
C ASP A 176 6.89 3.62 -14.47
N ILE A 177 5.56 3.51 -14.46
CA ILE A 177 4.79 3.11 -13.29
C ILE A 177 4.47 1.62 -13.39
N ALA A 178 4.96 0.83 -12.46
CA ALA A 178 4.55 -0.56 -12.28
C ALA A 178 3.28 -0.68 -11.43
N ARG A 179 2.53 -1.76 -11.62
CA ARG A 179 1.52 -2.19 -10.65
C ARG A 179 2.19 -3.14 -9.66
N ALA A 180 1.99 -2.89 -8.38
CA ALA A 180 2.43 -3.74 -7.28
C ALA A 180 1.28 -4.04 -6.31
N ASN A 181 1.45 -5.10 -5.51
CA ASN A 181 0.50 -5.52 -4.49
C ASN A 181 -0.93 -5.61 -5.03
N TYR A 182 -1.06 -6.13 -6.26
CA TYR A 182 -2.29 -6.36 -7.00
C TYR A 182 -3.01 -5.10 -7.50
N ILE A 183 -3.02 -4.02 -6.75
CA ILE A 183 -3.82 -2.81 -7.03
C ILE A 183 -3.05 -1.50 -6.86
N LEU A 184 -1.84 -1.48 -6.31
CA LEU A 184 -1.10 -0.26 -6.01
C LEU A 184 -0.09 0.11 -7.11
N ARG A 185 0.42 1.34 -7.05
CA ARG A 185 1.50 1.82 -7.93
C ARG A 185 2.85 1.59 -7.28
N ALA A 186 3.85 1.34 -8.10
CA ALA A 186 5.25 1.32 -7.67
C ALA A 186 6.14 1.94 -8.74
N VAL A 187 7.25 2.53 -8.33
CA VAL A 187 8.30 3.04 -9.19
C VAL A 187 9.68 2.67 -8.64
N ASN A 188 10.67 2.63 -9.51
CA ASN A 188 12.05 2.56 -9.09
C ASN A 188 12.60 3.99 -8.93
N VAL A 189 13.19 4.31 -7.75
CA VAL A 189 13.75 5.62 -7.42
C VAL A 189 15.27 5.51 -7.33
N PRO A 190 16.04 6.36 -8.02
CA PRO A 190 17.50 6.38 -7.94
C PRO A 190 18.00 6.74 -6.54
N ALA A 191 19.30 6.54 -6.28
CA ALA A 191 19.95 7.05 -5.09
C ALA A 191 20.06 8.57 -5.14
N GLY A 192 19.84 9.24 -4.02
CA GLY A 192 19.89 10.69 -3.91
C GLY A 192 18.64 11.30 -3.32
N LYS A 193 18.50 12.60 -3.53
CA LYS A 193 17.29 13.37 -3.25
C LYS A 193 16.59 13.70 -4.55
N HIS A 194 15.30 13.38 -4.64
CA HIS A 194 14.53 13.51 -5.86
C HIS A 194 13.10 14.01 -5.56
N THR A 195 12.51 14.59 -6.59
CA THR A 195 11.11 15.02 -6.59
C THR A 195 10.35 14.37 -7.74
#